data_4299462340f6c3c0bd31cff17c801005
#
_entry.id   4299462340f6c3c0bd31cff17c801005
#
_cell.length_a   1.000
_cell.length_b   1.000
_cell.length_c   1.000
_cell.angle_alpha   90.00
_cell.angle_beta   90.00
_cell.angle_gamma   90.00
#
_symmetry.space_group_name_H-M   'P 1'
#
loop_
_entity.id
_entity.type
_entity.pdbx_description
1 polymer ?
#
loop_
_entity_poly.entity_id
_entity_poly.type
_entity_poly.pdbx_seq_one_letter_code
_entity_poly.pdbx_strand_id
1 'polypeptide(L)'
;FNSAYAPKSWRGFYDFGNGQLGDWSCHTLDGPFWSLDLGMPKSINVDVTNPMTKQNFVSEKSIVTYSFEKNKKRPPVTLKWYEGGLKPELYKEMGIDKMKSFDRQGMVMVGDKNSLITGGRPNNPRLVMSDSDWDDFKRNAPEKTIPRIKDETPVEEWVHAIKNDTLPLSNFEYGASLTEMAVLGCLAQRFNANLDYDSKNMKIINRPDVDRFIKPTVRKGWSYGDNF
;
A
#
# COMPACT_ATOMS: atom_id res chain seq x y z
N PHE A 1 14.98 24.72 19.18
CA PHE A 1 14.35 23.40 18.99
C PHE A 1 12.93 23.58 18.47
N ASN A 2 12.59 22.85 17.41
CA ASN A 2 11.21 22.81 16.88
C ASN A 2 10.73 21.36 16.92
N SER A 3 9.63 21.10 17.60
CA SER A 3 9.06 19.77 17.77
C SER A 3 8.61 19.13 16.45
N ALA A 4 8.40 19.93 15.39
CA ALA A 4 8.09 19.40 14.05
C ALA A 4 9.23 18.55 13.47
N TYR A 5 10.49 18.76 13.90
CA TYR A 5 11.64 17.96 13.51
C TYR A 5 11.99 16.85 14.52
N ALA A 6 11.17 16.68 15.56
CA ALA A 6 11.36 15.63 16.55
C ALA A 6 11.05 14.23 15.97
N PRO A 7 11.47 13.17 16.64
CA PRO A 7 11.15 11.80 16.24
C PRO A 7 9.65 11.61 15.96
N LYS A 8 9.33 10.94 14.87
CA LYS A 8 8.01 10.70 14.27
C LYS A 8 7.46 11.89 13.45
N SER A 9 7.67 13.15 13.82
CA SER A 9 7.08 14.29 13.09
C SER A 9 7.81 14.62 11.79
N TRP A 10 9.14 14.44 11.74
CA TRP A 10 9.97 14.75 10.57
C TRP A 10 9.54 14.04 9.28
N ARG A 11 8.96 12.84 9.40
CA ARG A 11 8.51 12.05 8.23
C ARG A 11 7.39 12.70 7.44
N GLY A 12 6.70 13.70 8.00
CA GLY A 12 5.70 14.50 7.32
C GLY A 12 6.27 15.55 6.36
N PHE A 13 7.56 15.87 6.43
CA PHE A 13 8.21 16.76 5.47
C PHE A 13 8.70 15.98 4.27
N TYR A 14 8.30 16.36 3.06
CA TYR A 14 8.69 15.68 1.83
C TYR A 14 10.21 15.68 1.55
N ASP A 15 10.97 16.55 2.21
CA ASP A 15 12.44 16.56 2.13
C ASP A 15 13.08 15.41 2.93
N PHE A 16 12.35 14.83 3.89
CA PHE A 16 12.87 13.81 4.81
C PHE A 16 12.07 12.52 4.83
N GLY A 17 10.83 12.54 4.34
CA GLY A 17 9.94 11.38 4.36
C GLY A 17 8.72 11.56 3.44
N ASN A 18 7.87 10.54 3.40
CA ASN A 18 6.73 10.46 2.49
C ASN A 18 5.38 10.35 3.24
N GLY A 19 5.34 10.83 4.49
CA GLY A 19 4.12 10.78 5.30
C GLY A 19 3.65 9.38 5.67
N GLN A 20 2.38 9.31 6.06
CA GLN A 20 1.76 8.07 6.49
C GLN A 20 1.64 7.05 5.35
N LEU A 21 1.31 7.51 4.14
CA LEU A 21 1.22 6.64 2.97
C LEU A 21 2.57 5.97 2.68
N GLY A 22 3.66 6.72 2.63
CA GLY A 22 4.99 6.15 2.40
C GLY A 22 5.48 5.25 3.53
N ASP A 23 5.16 5.57 4.78
CA ASP A 23 5.62 4.84 5.96
C ASP A 23 4.84 3.54 6.20
N TRP A 24 3.50 3.54 5.97
CA TRP A 24 2.63 2.43 6.33
C TRP A 24 2.08 1.61 5.17
N SER A 25 2.05 2.16 3.97
CA SER A 25 1.40 1.46 2.85
C SER A 25 2.02 0.10 2.57
N CYS A 26 3.34 -0.03 2.61
CA CYS A 26 4.01 -1.32 2.41
C CYS A 26 3.62 -2.37 3.46
N HIS A 27 3.17 -1.97 4.64
CA HIS A 27 2.61 -2.91 5.62
C HIS A 27 1.16 -3.32 5.28
N THR A 28 0.31 -2.32 5.00
CA THR A 28 -1.12 -2.56 4.84
C THR A 28 -1.47 -3.04 3.43
N LEU A 29 -0.82 -2.47 2.41
CA LEU A 29 -1.12 -2.79 1.01
C LEU A 29 -0.40 -4.06 0.50
N ASP A 30 0.53 -4.62 1.27
CA ASP A 30 1.15 -5.90 0.97
C ASP A 30 0.10 -7.02 0.76
N GLY A 31 -0.89 -7.09 1.65
CA GLY A 31 -1.97 -8.08 1.56
C GLY A 31 -2.74 -8.05 0.23
N PRO A 32 -3.37 -6.93 -0.15
CA PRO A 32 -4.08 -6.84 -1.42
C PRO A 32 -3.14 -6.86 -2.63
N PHE A 33 -1.94 -6.30 -2.54
CA PHE A 33 -0.97 -6.30 -3.63
C PHE A 33 -0.58 -7.73 -4.01
N TRP A 34 -0.25 -8.53 -3.02
CA TRP A 34 0.12 -9.93 -3.22
C TRP A 34 -1.05 -10.83 -3.58
N SER A 35 -2.13 -10.79 -2.77
CA SER A 35 -3.25 -11.73 -2.92
C SER A 35 -4.06 -11.53 -4.20
N LEU A 36 -4.12 -10.28 -4.70
CA LEU A 36 -4.84 -9.92 -5.92
C LEU A 36 -3.92 -9.81 -7.16
N ASP A 37 -2.61 -10.03 -6.99
CA ASP A 37 -1.64 -9.87 -8.07
C ASP A 37 -1.84 -8.52 -8.79
N LEU A 38 -1.78 -7.43 -8.01
CA LEU A 38 -2.22 -6.11 -8.49
C LEU A 38 -1.33 -5.56 -9.61
N GLY A 39 -0.01 -5.70 -9.47
CA GLY A 39 0.94 -5.03 -10.35
C GLY A 39 0.88 -3.51 -10.24
N MET A 40 1.27 -2.79 -11.29
CA MET A 40 1.25 -1.34 -11.30
C MET A 40 -0.14 -0.77 -11.62
N PRO A 41 -0.55 0.31 -10.94
CA PRO A 41 -1.79 1.00 -11.27
C PRO A 41 -1.66 1.73 -12.61
N LYS A 42 -2.76 1.80 -13.34
CA LYS A 42 -2.86 2.60 -14.57
C LYS A 42 -3.00 4.09 -14.27
N SER A 43 -3.75 4.42 -13.23
CA SER A 43 -3.94 5.79 -12.78
C SER A 43 -4.04 5.88 -11.27
N ILE A 44 -3.63 7.03 -10.76
CA ILE A 44 -3.71 7.39 -9.35
C ILE A 44 -4.47 8.71 -9.26
N ASN A 45 -5.60 8.70 -8.57
CA ASN A 45 -6.39 9.89 -8.31
C ASN A 45 -6.27 10.26 -6.84
N VAL A 46 -6.25 11.54 -6.56
CA VAL A 46 -6.13 12.04 -5.19
C VAL A 46 -7.20 13.07 -4.89
N ASP A 47 -7.76 12.95 -3.70
CA ASP A 47 -8.59 13.97 -3.07
C ASP A 47 -7.89 14.40 -1.77
N VAL A 48 -7.38 15.63 -1.77
CA VAL A 48 -6.63 16.20 -0.65
C VAL A 48 -7.46 17.28 0.00
N THR A 49 -7.87 17.03 1.23
CA THR A 49 -8.48 18.06 2.07
C THR A 49 -7.36 18.87 2.74
N ASN A 50 -7.29 20.14 2.46
CA ASN A 50 -6.26 21.04 3.00
C ASN A 50 -4.83 20.73 2.52
N PRO A 51 -4.53 20.95 1.23
CA PRO A 51 -3.19 20.71 0.69
C PRO A 51 -2.17 21.66 1.33
N MET A 52 -1.20 21.09 2.04
CA MET A 52 -0.10 21.83 2.71
C MET A 52 1.06 22.17 1.75
N THR A 53 0.76 22.38 0.49
CA THR A 53 1.74 22.56 -0.59
C THR A 53 2.77 23.67 -0.37
N LYS A 54 2.40 24.72 0.35
CA LYS A 54 3.32 25.84 0.64
C LYS A 54 4.39 25.52 1.69
N GLN A 55 4.19 24.47 2.48
CA GLN A 55 5.07 24.13 3.61
C GLN A 55 5.89 22.87 3.35
N ASN A 56 5.83 22.30 2.14
CA ASN A 56 6.49 21.04 1.80
C ASN A 56 6.21 19.91 2.83
N PHE A 57 5.02 19.92 3.39
CA PHE A 57 4.55 18.95 4.39
C PHE A 57 3.35 18.17 3.85
N VAL A 58 3.20 16.92 4.29
CA VAL A 58 2.07 16.07 3.88
C VAL A 58 0.73 16.70 4.29
N SER A 59 -0.29 16.45 3.49
CA SER A 59 -1.65 16.89 3.80
C SER A 59 -2.17 16.25 5.08
N GLU A 60 -3.02 16.97 5.80
CA GLU A 60 -3.65 16.47 7.01
C GLU A 60 -4.60 15.28 6.72
N LYS A 61 -5.33 15.37 5.62
CA LYS A 61 -6.31 14.36 5.18
C LYS A 61 -6.26 14.18 3.69
N SER A 62 -6.30 12.93 3.26
CA SER A 62 -6.38 12.60 1.84
C SER A 62 -7.01 11.23 1.58
N ILE A 63 -7.55 11.08 0.38
CA ILE A 63 -7.95 9.79 -0.19
C ILE A 63 -7.16 9.61 -1.47
N VAL A 64 -6.35 8.55 -1.54
CA VAL A 64 -5.64 8.18 -2.76
C VAL A 64 -6.31 6.95 -3.35
N THR A 65 -6.71 7.05 -4.61
CA THR A 65 -7.41 6.00 -5.36
C THR A 65 -6.52 5.49 -6.47
N TYR A 66 -6.15 4.23 -6.40
CA TYR A 66 -5.40 3.51 -7.43
C TYR A 66 -6.35 2.69 -8.27
N SER A 67 -6.22 2.79 -9.59
CA SER A 67 -7.01 2.02 -10.54
C SER A 67 -6.15 0.98 -11.25
N PHE A 68 -6.54 -0.28 -11.11
CA PHE A 68 -5.85 -1.42 -11.74
C PHE A 68 -6.73 -2.03 -12.82
N GLU A 69 -6.16 -2.25 -13.99
CA GLU A 69 -6.86 -2.96 -15.07
C GLU A 69 -7.06 -4.44 -14.71
N LYS A 70 -7.99 -5.09 -15.40
CA LYS A 70 -8.16 -6.56 -15.30
C LYS A 70 -6.88 -7.27 -15.69
N ASN A 71 -6.62 -8.40 -15.07
CA ASN A 71 -5.61 -9.35 -15.52
C ASN A 71 -6.22 -10.74 -15.74
N LYS A 72 -5.39 -11.75 -16.02
CA LYS A 72 -5.85 -13.14 -16.26
C LYS A 72 -6.53 -13.78 -15.05
N LYS A 73 -6.28 -13.27 -13.83
CA LYS A 73 -6.70 -13.88 -12.56
C LYS A 73 -7.86 -13.12 -11.88
N ARG A 74 -8.09 -11.85 -12.24
CA ARG A 74 -9.04 -10.98 -11.55
C ARG A 74 -9.66 -9.91 -12.45
N PRO A 75 -10.87 -9.40 -12.11
CA PRO A 75 -11.46 -8.21 -12.73
C PRO A 75 -10.62 -6.95 -12.44
N PRO A 76 -10.99 -5.78 -12.99
CA PRO A 76 -10.43 -4.49 -12.57
C PRO A 76 -10.60 -4.30 -11.06
N VAL A 77 -9.63 -3.64 -10.43
CA VAL A 77 -9.67 -3.34 -9.00
C VAL A 77 -9.49 -1.84 -8.76
N THR A 78 -10.26 -1.29 -7.85
CA THR A 78 -10.05 0.04 -7.29
C THR A 78 -9.60 -0.12 -5.85
N LEU A 79 -8.39 0.38 -5.54
CA LEU A 79 -7.86 0.43 -4.19
C LEU A 79 -7.88 1.86 -3.69
N LYS A 80 -8.41 2.10 -2.49
CA LYS A 80 -8.46 3.42 -1.86
C LYS A 80 -7.71 3.43 -0.55
N TRP A 81 -6.76 4.33 -0.42
CA TRP A 81 -6.06 4.65 0.81
C TRP A 81 -6.70 5.86 1.46
N TYR A 82 -7.13 5.72 2.71
CA TYR A 82 -7.72 6.78 3.52
C TYR A 82 -6.74 7.21 4.60
N GLU A 83 -6.50 8.51 4.72
CA GLU A 83 -5.54 9.07 5.66
C GLU A 83 -6.15 10.22 6.47
N GLY A 84 -5.53 10.53 7.63
CA GLY A 84 -5.99 11.64 8.48
C GLY A 84 -7.31 11.37 9.22
N GLY A 85 -7.56 10.11 9.55
CA GLY A 85 -8.79 9.69 10.25
C GLY A 85 -10.03 9.56 9.36
N LEU A 86 -9.87 9.74 8.04
CA LEU A 86 -10.92 9.45 7.08
C LEU A 86 -11.21 7.95 7.06
N LYS A 87 -12.46 7.58 6.87
CA LYS A 87 -12.92 6.19 6.79
C LYS A 87 -13.90 6.04 5.63
N PRO A 88 -13.92 4.90 4.93
CA PRO A 88 -14.94 4.63 3.93
C PRO A 88 -16.33 4.52 4.59
N GLU A 89 -17.35 5.09 3.96
CA GLU A 89 -18.76 4.96 4.41
C GLU A 89 -19.18 3.51 4.51
N LEU A 90 -18.67 2.68 3.62
CA LEU A 90 -18.81 1.23 3.57
C LEU A 90 -18.62 0.55 4.96
N TYR A 91 -17.78 1.08 5.83
CA TYR A 91 -17.57 0.49 7.15
C TYR A 91 -18.82 0.47 8.00
N LYS A 92 -19.65 1.52 7.92
CA LYS A 92 -20.93 1.59 8.63
C LYS A 92 -21.97 0.67 7.98
N GLU A 93 -22.02 0.68 6.66
CA GLU A 93 -22.97 -0.16 5.88
C GLU A 93 -22.73 -1.64 6.16
N MET A 94 -21.48 -2.06 6.29
CA MET A 94 -21.10 -3.44 6.56
C MET A 94 -21.05 -3.78 8.06
N GLY A 95 -21.28 -2.82 8.96
CA GLY A 95 -21.19 -3.03 10.39
C GLY A 95 -19.76 -3.29 10.91
N ILE A 96 -18.74 -2.99 10.11
CA ILE A 96 -17.32 -3.23 10.46
C ILE A 96 -16.91 -2.37 11.65
N ASP A 97 -17.44 -1.17 11.76
CA ASP A 97 -17.19 -0.23 12.85
C ASP A 97 -17.60 -0.77 14.23
N LYS A 98 -18.50 -1.77 14.27
CA LYS A 98 -18.98 -2.46 15.48
C LYS A 98 -18.24 -3.77 15.78
N MET A 99 -17.40 -4.24 14.86
CA MET A 99 -16.68 -5.50 15.05
C MET A 99 -15.53 -5.33 16.05
N LYS A 100 -15.53 -6.11 17.12
CA LYS A 100 -14.49 -6.09 18.17
C LYS A 100 -13.08 -6.41 17.66
N SER A 101 -13.00 -7.13 16.55
CA SER A 101 -11.74 -7.58 15.93
C SER A 101 -11.16 -6.56 14.97
N PHE A 102 -11.83 -5.44 14.69
CA PHE A 102 -11.36 -4.41 13.77
C PHE A 102 -10.70 -3.27 14.55
N ASP A 103 -9.40 -3.09 14.35
CA ASP A 103 -8.65 -1.98 14.93
C ASP A 103 -8.88 -0.69 14.12
N ARG A 104 -8.43 0.44 14.66
CA ARG A 104 -8.52 1.77 14.02
C ARG A 104 -7.80 1.86 12.69
N GLN A 105 -6.89 0.95 12.42
CA GLN A 105 -6.12 0.83 11.18
C GLN A 105 -6.34 -0.56 10.60
N GLY A 106 -6.56 -0.62 9.31
CA GLY A 106 -6.78 -1.91 8.68
C GLY A 106 -7.21 -1.77 7.23
N MET A 107 -7.60 -2.89 6.70
CA MET A 107 -8.00 -3.04 5.31
C MET A 107 -9.33 -3.79 5.23
N VAL A 108 -10.16 -3.43 4.27
CA VAL A 108 -11.29 -4.23 3.81
C VAL A 108 -11.13 -4.54 2.33
N MET A 109 -11.26 -5.80 1.96
CA MET A 109 -11.42 -6.23 0.57
C MET A 109 -12.86 -6.66 0.34
N VAL A 110 -13.50 -6.04 -0.65
CA VAL A 110 -14.90 -6.29 -0.99
C VAL A 110 -14.96 -7.21 -2.19
N GLY A 111 -15.50 -8.40 -2.01
CA GLY A 111 -15.76 -9.38 -3.06
C GLY A 111 -17.22 -9.49 -3.41
N ASP A 112 -17.53 -10.29 -4.41
CA ASP A 112 -18.89 -10.56 -4.90
C ASP A 112 -19.70 -11.46 -3.95
N LYS A 113 -19.05 -12.30 -3.18
CA LYS A 113 -19.70 -13.25 -2.25
C LYS A 113 -19.60 -12.82 -0.81
N ASN A 114 -18.44 -12.28 -0.41
CA ASN A 114 -18.22 -11.82 0.94
C ASN A 114 -17.08 -10.79 0.94
N SER A 115 -16.86 -10.18 2.08
CA SER A 115 -15.78 -9.22 2.30
C SER A 115 -14.84 -9.74 3.37
N LEU A 116 -13.56 -9.32 3.25
CA LEU A 116 -12.50 -9.71 4.16
C LEU A 116 -11.92 -8.47 4.82
N ILE A 117 -11.68 -8.54 6.12
CA ILE A 117 -11.01 -7.49 6.89
C ILE A 117 -9.71 -8.00 7.48
N THR A 118 -8.74 -7.09 7.64
CA THR A 118 -7.51 -7.32 8.41
C THR A 118 -7.17 -6.09 9.25
N GLY A 119 -6.25 -6.25 10.20
CA GLY A 119 -5.59 -5.12 10.86
C GLY A 119 -4.64 -4.34 9.93
N GLY A 120 -3.97 -3.35 10.46
CA GLY A 120 -3.02 -2.51 9.72
C GLY A 120 -1.82 -3.26 9.12
N ARG A 121 -1.46 -4.38 9.70
CA ARG A 121 -0.65 -5.43 9.06
C ARG A 121 -1.60 -6.55 8.64
N PRO A 122 -1.52 -7.08 7.41
CA PRO A 122 -2.51 -8.01 6.87
C PRO A 122 -2.36 -9.44 7.45
N ASN A 123 -2.22 -9.53 8.74
CA ASN A 123 -2.28 -10.76 9.52
C ASN A 123 -3.71 -10.98 10.04
N ASN A 124 -4.03 -12.21 10.40
CA ASN A 124 -5.32 -12.62 10.95
C ASN A 124 -6.52 -12.13 10.11
N PRO A 125 -6.59 -12.44 8.82
CA PRO A 125 -7.71 -12.07 7.98
C PRO A 125 -9.00 -12.70 8.51
N ARG A 126 -10.09 -11.94 8.46
CA ARG A 126 -11.41 -12.38 8.89
C ARG A 126 -12.47 -12.02 7.84
N LEU A 127 -13.39 -12.93 7.58
CA LEU A 127 -14.58 -12.64 6.78
C LEU A 127 -15.58 -11.79 7.57
N VAL A 128 -16.28 -10.91 6.87
CA VAL A 128 -17.34 -10.07 7.43
C VAL A 128 -18.61 -10.90 7.58
N MET A 129 -18.79 -11.47 8.75
CA MET A 129 -19.92 -12.32 9.11
C MET A 129 -20.11 -12.31 10.65
N SER A 130 -21.18 -12.94 11.14
CA SER A 130 -21.42 -13.08 12.58
C SER A 130 -20.27 -13.85 13.26
N ASP A 131 -20.09 -13.68 14.57
CA ASP A 131 -19.06 -14.40 15.32
C ASP A 131 -19.30 -15.93 15.28
N SER A 132 -20.56 -16.37 15.33
CA SER A 132 -20.92 -17.79 15.21
C SER A 132 -20.57 -18.37 13.85
N ASP A 133 -20.88 -17.66 12.76
CA ASP A 133 -20.57 -18.13 11.41
C ASP A 133 -19.06 -18.15 11.18
N TRP A 134 -18.34 -17.18 11.75
CA TRP A 134 -16.89 -17.15 11.69
C TRP A 134 -16.26 -18.32 12.44
N ASP A 135 -16.80 -18.70 13.60
CA ASP A 135 -16.34 -19.87 14.35
C ASP A 135 -16.61 -21.17 13.59
N ASP A 136 -17.76 -21.26 12.93
CA ASP A 136 -18.10 -22.39 12.05
C ASP A 136 -17.16 -22.45 10.83
N PHE A 137 -16.92 -21.31 10.18
CA PHE A 137 -15.97 -21.24 9.07
C PHE A 137 -14.55 -21.70 9.46
N LYS A 138 -14.05 -21.25 10.62
CA LYS A 138 -12.71 -21.65 11.11
C LYS A 138 -12.59 -23.16 11.33
N ARG A 139 -13.68 -23.81 11.79
CA ARG A 139 -13.70 -25.28 11.98
C ARG A 139 -13.63 -26.04 10.64
N ASN A 140 -14.16 -25.44 9.59
CA ASN A 140 -14.25 -26.00 8.24
C ASN A 140 -13.39 -25.22 7.22
N ALA A 141 -12.36 -24.52 7.72
CA ALA A 141 -11.52 -23.71 6.86
C ALA A 141 -10.84 -24.56 5.76
N PRO A 142 -10.67 -24.02 4.55
CA PRO A 142 -9.96 -24.72 3.50
C PRO A 142 -8.52 -25.02 3.92
N GLU A 143 -7.97 -26.07 3.37
CA GLU A 143 -6.59 -26.50 3.63
C GLU A 143 -5.61 -25.40 3.20
N LYS A 144 -4.54 -25.22 3.99
CA LYS A 144 -3.49 -24.24 3.66
C LYS A 144 -2.67 -24.75 2.47
N THR A 145 -2.65 -24.00 1.38
CA THR A 145 -1.98 -24.38 0.13
C THR A 145 -0.62 -23.71 -0.08
N ILE A 146 -0.32 -22.64 0.68
CA ILE A 146 0.93 -21.89 0.55
C ILE A 146 1.95 -22.47 1.52
N PRO A 147 3.09 -23.00 1.04
CA PRO A 147 4.16 -23.48 1.91
C PRO A 147 4.66 -22.40 2.86
N ARG A 148 4.98 -22.81 4.07
CA ARG A 148 5.62 -21.95 5.07
C ARG A 148 6.93 -22.57 5.53
N ILE A 149 7.91 -21.72 5.79
CA ILE A 149 9.13 -22.16 6.45
C ILE A 149 8.86 -22.40 7.94
N LYS A 150 9.73 -23.18 8.57
CA LYS A 150 9.72 -23.35 10.01
C LYS A 150 9.92 -21.97 10.65
N ASP A 151 9.21 -21.70 11.75
CA ASP A 151 9.26 -20.48 12.56
C ASP A 151 8.70 -19.20 11.89
N GLU A 152 8.42 -19.24 10.58
CA GLU A 152 7.68 -18.20 9.82
C GLU A 152 8.18 -16.75 9.99
N THR A 153 9.49 -16.56 10.25
CA THR A 153 10.07 -15.21 10.36
C THR A 153 10.73 -14.76 9.04
N PRO A 154 10.69 -13.46 8.70
CA PRO A 154 11.35 -12.95 7.49
C PRO A 154 12.85 -13.24 7.44
N VAL A 155 13.53 -13.23 8.60
CA VAL A 155 14.98 -13.53 8.69
C VAL A 155 15.26 -14.97 8.36
N GLU A 156 14.47 -15.91 8.88
CA GLU A 156 14.63 -17.33 8.60
C GLU A 156 14.27 -17.68 7.16
N GLU A 157 13.25 -17.04 6.60
CA GLU A 157 12.94 -17.16 5.19
C GLU A 157 14.12 -16.72 4.32
N TRP A 158 14.73 -15.60 4.64
CA TRP A 158 15.91 -15.09 3.94
C TRP A 158 17.10 -16.07 4.03
N VAL A 159 17.42 -16.55 5.24
CA VAL A 159 18.48 -17.55 5.45
C VAL A 159 18.20 -18.85 4.72
N HIS A 160 16.93 -19.31 4.76
CA HIS A 160 16.51 -20.50 4.02
C HIS A 160 16.69 -20.32 2.51
N ALA A 161 16.30 -19.16 1.98
CA ALA A 161 16.45 -18.85 0.55
C ALA A 161 17.93 -18.88 0.12
N ILE A 162 18.84 -18.30 0.90
CA ILE A 162 20.29 -18.34 0.64
C ILE A 162 20.81 -19.79 0.64
N LYS A 163 20.43 -20.58 1.64
CA LYS A 163 20.92 -21.97 1.78
C LYS A 163 20.41 -22.93 0.69
N ASN A 164 19.25 -22.63 0.11
CA ASN A 164 18.59 -23.53 -0.86
C ASN A 164 18.56 -22.95 -2.28
N ASP A 165 19.24 -21.83 -2.53
CA ASP A 165 19.25 -21.12 -3.82
C ASP A 165 17.83 -20.86 -4.36
N THR A 166 16.96 -20.33 -3.49
CA THR A 166 15.57 -19.95 -3.80
C THR A 166 15.35 -18.47 -3.55
N LEU A 167 14.22 -17.95 -4.05
CA LEU A 167 13.84 -16.56 -3.77
C LEU A 167 12.92 -16.48 -2.54
N PRO A 168 13.19 -15.57 -1.58
CA PRO A 168 12.24 -15.28 -0.52
C PRO A 168 11.02 -14.58 -1.10
N LEU A 169 9.87 -14.65 -0.42
CA LEU A 169 8.63 -13.97 -0.85
C LEU A 169 8.80 -12.46 -0.91
N SER A 170 9.60 -11.89 -0.02
CA SER A 170 9.91 -10.45 0.04
C SER A 170 11.19 -10.09 -0.75
N ASN A 171 11.41 -10.71 -1.90
CA ASN A 171 12.54 -10.36 -2.77
C ASN A 171 12.43 -8.94 -3.34
N PHE A 172 13.53 -8.43 -3.94
CA PHE A 172 13.57 -7.05 -4.45
C PHE A 172 12.59 -6.77 -5.58
N GLU A 173 12.32 -7.71 -6.46
CA GLU A 173 11.37 -7.52 -7.56
C GLU A 173 9.97 -7.24 -7.02
N TYR A 174 9.54 -8.05 -6.05
CA TYR A 174 8.28 -7.83 -5.35
C TYR A 174 8.27 -6.53 -4.54
N GLY A 175 9.27 -6.34 -3.69
CA GLY A 175 9.36 -5.19 -2.79
C GLY A 175 9.50 -3.85 -3.53
N ALA A 176 10.25 -3.82 -4.64
CA ALA A 176 10.37 -2.63 -5.49
C ALA A 176 9.01 -2.26 -6.11
N SER A 177 8.30 -3.24 -6.66
CA SER A 177 6.99 -3.01 -7.27
C SER A 177 5.95 -2.48 -6.27
N LEU A 178 5.89 -3.05 -5.07
CA LEU A 178 5.02 -2.55 -4.00
C LEU A 178 5.39 -1.13 -3.58
N THR A 179 6.69 -0.86 -3.44
CA THR A 179 7.20 0.47 -3.06
C THR A 179 6.92 1.50 -4.15
N GLU A 180 7.12 1.16 -5.42
CA GLU A 180 6.80 2.02 -6.56
C GLU A 180 5.33 2.46 -6.54
N MET A 181 4.41 1.51 -6.37
CA MET A 181 2.99 1.84 -6.19
C MET A 181 2.76 2.83 -5.03
N ALA A 182 3.38 2.60 -3.88
CA ALA A 182 3.23 3.45 -2.71
C ALA A 182 3.74 4.88 -2.97
N VAL A 183 4.93 5.03 -3.55
CA VAL A 183 5.52 6.36 -3.77
C VAL A 183 4.85 7.12 -4.91
N LEU A 184 4.24 6.45 -5.88
CA LEU A 184 3.36 7.11 -6.86
C LEU A 184 2.17 7.79 -6.19
N GLY A 185 1.58 7.15 -5.17
CA GLY A 185 0.55 7.78 -4.35
C GLY A 185 1.06 8.98 -3.57
N CYS A 186 2.28 8.90 -3.03
CA CYS A 186 2.91 10.04 -2.35
C CYS A 186 3.15 11.22 -3.31
N LEU A 187 3.52 10.96 -4.57
CA LEU A 187 3.62 12.02 -5.59
C LEU A 187 2.26 12.65 -5.89
N ALA A 188 1.21 11.83 -6.04
CA ALA A 188 -0.15 12.34 -6.22
C ALA A 188 -0.58 13.26 -5.06
N GLN A 189 -0.32 12.85 -3.82
CA GLN A 189 -0.60 13.66 -2.63
C GLN A 189 0.22 14.97 -2.62
N ARG A 190 1.52 14.87 -2.84
CA ARG A 190 2.45 16.01 -2.80
C ARG A 190 2.06 17.12 -3.77
N PHE A 191 1.67 16.73 -5.00
CA PHE A 191 1.33 17.67 -6.06
C PHE A 191 -0.17 17.93 -6.19
N ASN A 192 -0.99 17.30 -5.33
CA ASN A 192 -2.46 17.31 -5.41
C ASN A 192 -2.91 17.11 -6.87
N ALA A 193 -2.44 16.02 -7.48
CA ALA A 193 -2.57 15.77 -8.91
C ALA A 193 -3.00 14.35 -9.20
N ASN A 194 -3.91 14.22 -10.16
CA ASN A 194 -4.25 12.92 -10.74
C ASN A 194 -3.16 12.53 -11.74
N LEU A 195 -2.68 11.30 -11.66
CA LEU A 195 -1.54 10.80 -12.43
C LEU A 195 -1.98 9.62 -13.30
N ASP A 196 -1.62 9.68 -14.59
CA ASP A 196 -1.68 8.53 -15.50
C ASP A 196 -0.26 7.97 -15.63
N TYR A 197 -0.09 6.69 -15.35
CA TYR A 197 1.22 6.06 -15.23
C TYR A 197 1.46 4.98 -16.28
N ASP A 198 2.57 5.15 -17.02
CA ASP A 198 3.13 4.14 -17.89
C ASP A 198 4.24 3.39 -17.14
N SER A 199 3.88 2.26 -16.55
CA SER A 199 4.80 1.46 -15.74
C SER A 199 5.94 0.84 -16.55
N LYS A 200 5.73 0.59 -17.85
CA LYS A 200 6.76 0.01 -18.71
C LYS A 200 7.94 0.98 -18.93
N ASN A 201 7.63 2.25 -19.03
CA ASN A 201 8.62 3.31 -19.24
C ASN A 201 8.93 4.10 -17.96
N MET A 202 8.31 3.73 -16.83
CA MET A 202 8.38 4.45 -15.55
C MET A 202 8.12 5.95 -15.74
N LYS A 203 6.95 6.30 -16.31
CA LYS A 203 6.65 7.67 -16.74
C LYS A 203 5.23 8.10 -16.35
N ILE A 204 5.11 9.31 -15.81
CA ILE A 204 3.83 9.99 -15.62
C ILE A 204 3.48 10.74 -16.92
N ILE A 205 2.42 10.29 -17.63
CA ILE A 205 2.11 10.73 -18.98
C ILE A 205 1.47 12.12 -19.01
N ASN A 206 0.53 12.36 -18.10
CA ASN A 206 -0.33 13.54 -18.10
C ASN A 206 0.23 14.73 -17.31
N ARG A 207 1.32 14.57 -16.55
CA ARG A 207 1.92 15.59 -15.68
C ARG A 207 3.44 15.62 -15.79
N PRO A 208 3.99 16.25 -16.84
CA PRO A 208 5.45 16.33 -17.02
C PRO A 208 6.18 17.08 -15.89
N ASP A 209 5.49 17.99 -15.21
CA ASP A 209 6.00 18.69 -14.05
C ASP A 209 6.18 17.78 -12.82
N VAL A 210 5.40 16.70 -12.72
CA VAL A 210 5.51 15.67 -11.71
C VAL A 210 6.45 14.55 -12.13
N ASP A 211 6.44 14.19 -13.42
CA ASP A 211 7.27 13.13 -14.00
C ASP A 211 8.76 13.27 -13.69
N ARG A 212 9.28 14.50 -13.66
CA ARG A 212 10.68 14.78 -13.27
C ARG A 212 11.08 14.29 -11.88
N PHE A 213 10.12 13.95 -11.02
CA PHE A 213 10.37 13.41 -9.66
C PHE A 213 10.49 11.89 -9.64
N ILE A 214 10.16 11.20 -10.73
CA ILE A 214 10.39 9.74 -10.85
C ILE A 214 11.90 9.46 -10.82
N LYS A 215 12.68 10.28 -11.53
CA LYS A 215 14.16 10.23 -11.52
C LYS A 215 14.70 11.60 -11.10
N PRO A 216 14.82 11.86 -9.79
CA PRO A 216 15.35 13.14 -9.34
C PRO A 216 16.82 13.30 -9.73
N THR A 217 17.25 14.54 -9.93
CA THR A 217 18.64 14.84 -10.23
C THR A 217 19.56 14.36 -9.12
N VAL A 218 20.55 13.55 -9.46
CA VAL A 218 21.57 13.10 -8.49
C VAL A 218 22.60 14.19 -8.21
N ARG A 219 23.22 14.11 -7.05
CA ARG A 219 24.28 15.02 -6.65
C ARG A 219 25.44 14.96 -7.65
N LYS A 220 26.09 16.11 -7.89
CA LYS A 220 27.29 16.20 -8.76
C LYS A 220 28.34 15.14 -8.38
N GLY A 221 28.78 14.37 -9.37
CA GLY A 221 29.74 13.28 -9.20
C GLY A 221 29.11 11.92 -8.87
N TRP A 222 27.78 11.82 -8.86
CA TRP A 222 27.04 10.58 -8.68
C TRP A 222 26.15 10.30 -9.91
N SER A 223 25.86 9.05 -10.16
CA SER A 223 24.94 8.60 -11.22
C SER A 223 24.07 7.45 -10.70
N TYR A 224 22.97 7.19 -11.36
CA TYR A 224 22.13 6.00 -11.09
C TYR A 224 22.74 4.70 -11.65
N GLY A 225 23.87 4.79 -12.39
CA GLY A 225 24.45 3.71 -13.20
C GLY A 225 23.91 3.67 -14.61
N ASP A 226 24.49 2.80 -15.44
CA ASP A 226 24.24 2.76 -16.88
C ASP A 226 22.89 2.16 -17.28
N ASN A 227 22.15 1.59 -16.33
CA ASN A 227 20.87 0.91 -16.56
C ASN A 227 19.64 1.73 -16.16
N PHE A 228 19.81 3.03 -15.89
CA PHE A 228 18.73 3.93 -15.45
C PHE A 228 18.60 5.17 -16.32
#